data_c87a3e9f3469db71e20bb94906b99c2a
#
_entry.id   c87a3e9f3469db71e20bb94906b99c2a
#
_cell.length_a   1.000
_cell.length_b   1.000
_cell.length_c   1.000
_cell.angle_alpha   90.00
_cell.angle_beta   90.00
_cell.angle_gamma   90.00
#
_symmetry.space_group_name_H-M   'P 1'
#
loop_
_entity.id
_entity.type
_entity.pdbx_description
1 polymer ?
#
loop_
_entity_poly.entity_id
_entity_poly.type
_entity_poly.pdbx_seq_one_letter_code
_entity_poly.pdbx_strand_id
1 'polypeptide(L)'
;MAKSGIDYFPLDVILDEKFELIEAEFGLTGFGVIVRLLQEIYGKAGYYIEWTTEVALLFARKVGLGGNVVSEIVEASIRRGMFDREKYDKYHVLTSRGIQKRYFEAVSRRKVLEVDENILLVNVALLCPNVDIRAKNVNIFSKNANISEQSKVEESRVKESKEEKPRVSALDAALNDFAEMRKKMRKPLTDRALALTLSELEKLAPGDDEKKIAILNQSIQRGWQGVFPLKDEHKQTSRFATPDYDAMEDLPC
;
A
#
# COMPACT_ATOMS: atom_id res chain seq x y z
N MET A 1 -6.25 -34.73 -0.47
CA MET A 1 -6.18 -33.35 0.07
C MET A 1 -7.59 -32.91 0.47
N ALA A 2 -7.74 -32.34 1.66
CA ALA A 2 -9.04 -31.83 2.09
C ALA A 2 -9.44 -30.65 1.17
N LYS A 3 -10.71 -30.61 0.75
CA LYS A 3 -11.26 -29.52 -0.08
C LYS A 3 -11.23 -28.21 0.73
N SER A 4 -10.45 -27.23 0.32
CA SER A 4 -10.36 -25.93 1.01
C SER A 4 -11.57 -25.04 0.72
N GLY A 5 -12.00 -24.92 -0.54
CA GLY A 5 -13.12 -24.09 -0.95
C GLY A 5 -14.51 -24.59 -0.54
N ILE A 6 -15.54 -23.83 -0.87
CA ILE A 6 -16.96 -24.16 -0.72
C ILE A 6 -17.65 -24.19 -2.08
N ASP A 7 -18.75 -24.93 -2.19
CA ASP A 7 -19.46 -25.14 -3.45
C ASP A 7 -20.47 -24.03 -3.76
N TYR A 8 -20.95 -23.32 -2.75
CA TYR A 8 -21.88 -22.20 -2.86
C TYR A 8 -21.60 -21.17 -1.76
N PHE A 9 -21.93 -19.93 -2.02
CA PHE A 9 -21.91 -18.84 -1.04
C PHE A 9 -23.18 -18.00 -1.20
N PRO A 10 -23.70 -17.42 -0.10
CA PRO A 10 -24.85 -16.54 -0.18
C PRO A 10 -24.44 -15.19 -0.81
N LEU A 11 -25.23 -14.72 -1.75
CA LEU A 11 -25.21 -13.35 -2.24
C LEU A 11 -26.46 -12.65 -1.68
N ASP A 12 -26.26 -11.55 -0.96
CA ASP A 12 -27.36 -10.81 -0.36
C ASP A 12 -28.28 -10.24 -1.45
N VAL A 13 -29.59 -10.27 -1.22
CA VAL A 13 -30.59 -9.72 -2.14
C VAL A 13 -30.48 -8.20 -2.23
N ILE A 14 -30.18 -7.57 -1.09
CA ILE A 14 -29.87 -6.13 -1.00
C ILE A 14 -28.35 -6.03 -0.93
N LEU A 15 -27.77 -5.43 -1.95
CA LEU A 15 -26.33 -5.24 -2.03
C LEU A 15 -25.89 -4.12 -1.08
N ASP A 16 -24.65 -4.20 -0.60
CA ASP A 16 -24.09 -3.10 0.16
C ASP A 16 -23.72 -1.92 -0.77
N GLU A 17 -23.62 -0.72 -0.20
CA GLU A 17 -23.28 0.51 -0.92
C GLU A 17 -22.02 0.38 -1.78
N LYS A 18 -21.03 -0.39 -1.33
CA LYS A 18 -19.77 -0.59 -2.06
C LYS A 18 -20.01 -1.34 -3.37
N PHE A 19 -20.88 -2.31 -3.32
CA PHE A 19 -21.25 -3.11 -4.48
C PHE A 19 -22.06 -2.28 -5.47
N GLU A 20 -23.04 -1.50 -4.96
CA GLU A 20 -23.86 -0.59 -5.77
C GLU A 20 -23.00 0.48 -6.45
N LEU A 21 -21.98 1.02 -5.77
CA LEU A 21 -21.05 1.98 -6.34
C LEU A 21 -20.19 1.40 -7.46
N ILE A 22 -19.79 0.12 -7.37
CA ILE A 22 -19.10 -0.56 -8.48
C ILE A 22 -20.04 -0.76 -9.67
N GLU A 23 -21.28 -1.15 -9.40
CA GLU A 23 -22.29 -1.30 -10.47
C GLU A 23 -22.63 0.04 -11.12
N ALA A 24 -22.71 1.12 -10.35
CA ALA A 24 -22.94 2.47 -10.88
C ALA A 24 -21.79 2.96 -11.80
N GLU A 25 -20.53 2.62 -11.48
CA GLU A 25 -19.34 3.06 -12.24
C GLU A 25 -19.09 2.18 -13.48
N PHE A 26 -19.28 0.86 -13.37
CA PHE A 26 -18.91 -0.11 -14.40
C PHE A 26 -20.09 -0.88 -15.00
N GLY A 27 -21.31 -0.56 -14.56
CA GLY A 27 -22.53 -1.26 -14.98
C GLY A 27 -22.54 -2.74 -14.56
N LEU A 28 -23.34 -3.54 -15.24
CA LEU A 28 -23.41 -4.98 -15.00
C LEU A 28 -22.08 -5.71 -15.19
N THR A 29 -21.15 -5.13 -15.95
CA THR A 29 -19.80 -5.66 -16.10
C THR A 29 -19.06 -5.64 -14.76
N GLY A 30 -19.13 -4.53 -14.02
CA GLY A 30 -18.54 -4.41 -12.67
C GLY A 30 -19.15 -5.42 -11.70
N PHE A 31 -20.48 -5.50 -11.66
CA PHE A 31 -21.19 -6.50 -10.87
C PHE A 31 -20.74 -7.93 -11.22
N GLY A 32 -20.74 -8.29 -12.50
CA GLY A 32 -20.35 -9.61 -12.97
C GLY A 32 -18.92 -9.99 -12.61
N VAL A 33 -17.97 -9.05 -12.75
CA VAL A 33 -16.57 -9.25 -12.37
C VAL A 33 -16.44 -9.53 -10.88
N ILE A 34 -17.10 -8.75 -10.01
CA ILE A 34 -17.05 -8.97 -8.55
C ILE A 34 -17.64 -10.32 -8.17
N VAL A 35 -18.83 -10.67 -8.70
CA VAL A 35 -19.43 -11.99 -8.42
C VAL A 35 -18.49 -13.12 -8.87
N ARG A 36 -17.85 -12.98 -10.02
CA ARG A 36 -16.91 -13.96 -10.54
C ARG A 36 -15.64 -14.06 -9.69
N LEU A 37 -15.13 -12.93 -9.16
CA LEU A 37 -14.03 -12.93 -8.19
C LEU A 37 -14.41 -13.64 -6.91
N LEU A 38 -15.60 -13.39 -6.37
CA LEU A 38 -16.10 -14.10 -5.18
C LEU A 38 -16.20 -15.60 -5.42
N GLN A 39 -16.65 -16.03 -6.61
CA GLN A 39 -16.66 -17.46 -6.97
C GLN A 39 -15.25 -18.06 -6.98
N GLU A 40 -14.26 -17.34 -7.52
CA GLU A 40 -12.86 -17.81 -7.50
C GLU A 40 -12.30 -17.88 -6.07
N ILE A 41 -12.59 -16.88 -5.25
CA ILE A 41 -12.16 -16.83 -3.84
C ILE A 41 -12.74 -18.01 -3.06
N TYR A 42 -14.07 -18.13 -3.05
CA TYR A 42 -14.76 -19.15 -2.28
C TYR A 42 -14.53 -20.57 -2.82
N GLY A 43 -14.38 -20.72 -4.14
CA GLY A 43 -14.15 -22.02 -4.77
C GLY A 43 -12.73 -22.57 -4.61
N LYS A 44 -11.74 -21.70 -4.37
CA LYS A 44 -10.32 -22.11 -4.20
C LYS A 44 -9.90 -22.16 -2.73
N ALA A 45 -9.29 -21.12 -2.23
CA ALA A 45 -8.83 -21.04 -0.84
C ALA A 45 -9.98 -20.80 0.15
N GLY A 46 -11.08 -20.24 -0.31
CA GLY A 46 -12.29 -19.98 0.45
C GLY A 46 -12.34 -18.59 1.06
N TYR A 47 -11.23 -18.03 1.50
CA TYR A 47 -11.20 -16.76 2.22
C TYR A 47 -10.27 -15.72 1.59
N TYR A 48 -9.49 -16.06 0.56
CA TYR A 48 -8.67 -15.15 -0.24
C TYR A 48 -8.37 -15.72 -1.63
N ILE A 49 -7.85 -14.88 -2.51
CA ILE A 49 -7.22 -15.26 -3.76
C ILE A 49 -5.94 -14.45 -3.94
N GLU A 50 -4.86 -15.11 -4.37
CA GLU A 50 -3.65 -14.41 -4.83
C GLU A 50 -3.97 -13.62 -6.09
N TRP A 51 -3.58 -12.34 -6.13
CA TRP A 51 -3.89 -11.45 -7.24
C TRP A 51 -2.60 -10.88 -7.82
N THR A 52 -1.90 -11.74 -8.55
CA THR A 52 -0.73 -11.36 -9.34
C THR A 52 -1.15 -10.91 -10.73
N THR A 53 -0.25 -10.25 -11.46
CA THR A 53 -0.49 -9.84 -12.86
C THR A 53 -0.91 -11.03 -13.74
N GLU A 54 -0.33 -12.20 -13.52
CA GLU A 54 -0.64 -13.42 -14.27
C GLU A 54 -2.05 -13.92 -13.94
N VAL A 55 -2.41 -13.95 -12.65
CA VAL A 55 -3.76 -14.34 -12.20
C VAL A 55 -4.80 -13.38 -12.75
N ALA A 56 -4.53 -12.07 -12.73
CA ALA A 56 -5.40 -11.06 -13.30
C ALA A 56 -5.61 -11.26 -14.81
N LEU A 57 -4.54 -11.56 -15.56
CA LEU A 57 -4.62 -11.83 -17.00
C LEU A 57 -5.43 -13.09 -17.30
N LEU A 58 -5.20 -14.18 -16.59
CA LEU A 58 -5.97 -15.43 -16.75
C LEU A 58 -7.45 -15.22 -16.38
N PHE A 59 -7.70 -14.45 -15.33
CA PHE A 59 -9.05 -14.11 -14.92
C PHE A 59 -9.77 -13.26 -15.99
N ALA A 60 -9.11 -12.22 -16.51
CA ALA A 60 -9.64 -11.37 -17.57
C ALA A 60 -10.03 -12.18 -18.82
N ARG A 61 -9.16 -13.12 -19.22
CA ARG A 61 -9.47 -14.04 -20.32
C ARG A 61 -10.67 -14.93 -20.00
N LYS A 62 -10.78 -15.41 -18.77
CA LYS A 62 -11.90 -16.28 -18.32
C LYS A 62 -13.24 -15.57 -18.34
N VAL A 63 -13.28 -14.28 -18.01
CA VAL A 63 -14.50 -13.45 -18.03
C VAL A 63 -14.75 -12.78 -19.38
N GLY A 64 -13.84 -12.93 -20.35
CA GLY A 64 -13.98 -12.36 -21.69
C GLY A 64 -13.80 -10.84 -21.75
N LEU A 65 -13.03 -10.27 -20.81
CA LEU A 65 -12.78 -8.83 -20.73
C LEU A 65 -11.31 -8.50 -20.96
N GLY A 66 -11.02 -7.24 -21.33
CA GLY A 66 -9.66 -6.73 -21.38
C GLY A 66 -9.04 -6.65 -19.99
N GLY A 67 -7.72 -6.93 -19.89
CA GLY A 67 -6.98 -6.88 -18.63
C GLY A 67 -7.10 -5.53 -17.92
N ASN A 68 -7.06 -4.42 -18.66
CA ASN A 68 -7.19 -3.07 -18.11
C ASN A 68 -8.55 -2.85 -17.42
N VAL A 69 -9.65 -3.32 -18.05
CA VAL A 69 -11.00 -3.18 -17.48
C VAL A 69 -11.10 -3.94 -16.16
N VAL A 70 -10.56 -5.16 -16.11
CA VAL A 70 -10.54 -5.98 -14.87
C VAL A 70 -9.70 -5.30 -13.80
N SER A 71 -8.53 -4.75 -14.16
CA SER A 71 -7.67 -4.04 -13.21
C SER A 71 -8.35 -2.80 -12.64
N GLU A 72 -9.00 -1.99 -13.47
CA GLU A 72 -9.75 -0.80 -13.03
C GLU A 72 -10.88 -1.16 -12.05
N ILE A 73 -11.64 -2.22 -12.33
CA ILE A 73 -12.72 -2.70 -11.45
C ILE A 73 -12.15 -3.18 -10.11
N VAL A 74 -11.03 -3.93 -10.13
CA VAL A 74 -10.39 -4.42 -8.90
C VAL A 74 -9.83 -3.27 -8.07
N GLU A 75 -9.14 -2.31 -8.69
CA GLU A 75 -8.62 -1.12 -8.01
C GLU A 75 -9.74 -0.26 -7.41
N ALA A 76 -10.84 -0.07 -8.15
CA ALA A 76 -12.02 0.60 -7.65
C ALA A 76 -12.63 -0.13 -6.44
N SER A 77 -12.64 -1.48 -6.47
CA SER A 77 -13.14 -2.31 -5.39
C SER A 77 -12.26 -2.23 -4.14
N ILE A 78 -10.93 -2.17 -4.30
CA ILE A 78 -9.99 -1.95 -3.20
C ILE A 78 -10.16 -0.54 -2.64
N ARG A 79 -10.25 0.46 -3.51
CA ARG A 79 -10.44 1.88 -3.11
C ARG A 79 -11.73 2.08 -2.30
N ARG A 80 -12.80 1.36 -2.60
CA ARG A 80 -14.08 1.40 -1.88
C ARG A 80 -14.14 0.45 -0.68
N GLY A 81 -13.07 -0.29 -0.39
CA GLY A 81 -12.97 -1.18 0.76
C GLY A 81 -13.82 -2.44 0.66
N MET A 82 -14.12 -2.91 -0.56
CA MET A 82 -14.65 -4.27 -0.79
C MET A 82 -13.58 -5.32 -0.50
N PHE A 83 -12.33 -5.00 -0.87
CA PHE A 83 -11.15 -5.78 -0.51
C PHE A 83 -10.25 -4.96 0.41
N ASP A 84 -9.55 -5.65 1.29
CA ASP A 84 -8.63 -5.04 2.25
C ASP A 84 -7.36 -4.57 1.55
N ARG A 85 -7.11 -3.25 1.62
CA ARG A 85 -5.97 -2.62 0.95
C ARG A 85 -4.63 -3.07 1.55
N GLU A 86 -4.54 -3.18 2.89
CA GLU A 86 -3.30 -3.57 3.55
C GLU A 86 -2.86 -4.98 3.15
N LYS A 87 -3.82 -5.91 3.06
CA LYS A 87 -3.54 -7.28 2.61
C LYS A 87 -3.19 -7.34 1.13
N TYR A 88 -3.81 -6.48 0.32
CA TYR A 88 -3.46 -6.35 -1.09
C TYR A 88 -2.04 -5.81 -1.28
N ASP A 89 -1.72 -4.69 -0.65
CA ASP A 89 -0.42 -4.01 -0.80
C ASP A 89 0.73 -4.89 -0.27
N LYS A 90 0.52 -5.63 0.84
CA LYS A 90 1.55 -6.43 1.48
C LYS A 90 1.71 -7.84 0.91
N TYR A 91 0.61 -8.47 0.55
CA TYR A 91 0.61 -9.90 0.18
C TYR A 91 0.06 -10.17 -1.23
N HIS A 92 -0.36 -9.14 -1.96
CA HIS A 92 -1.01 -9.26 -3.26
C HIS A 92 -2.18 -10.26 -3.25
N VAL A 93 -3.05 -10.15 -2.24
CA VAL A 93 -4.23 -10.99 -2.10
C VAL A 93 -5.50 -10.15 -2.04
N LEU A 94 -6.57 -10.65 -2.65
CA LEU A 94 -7.91 -10.10 -2.52
C LEU A 94 -8.64 -10.86 -1.42
N THR A 95 -8.97 -10.18 -0.34
CA THR A 95 -9.73 -10.67 0.80
C THR A 95 -10.44 -9.52 1.51
N SER A 96 -11.39 -9.82 2.37
CA SER A 96 -11.99 -8.86 3.31
C SER A 96 -12.55 -9.57 4.54
N ARG A 97 -12.83 -8.81 5.59
CA ARG A 97 -13.46 -9.36 6.82
C ARG A 97 -14.79 -10.06 6.52
N GLY A 98 -15.61 -9.48 5.62
CA GLY A 98 -16.88 -10.07 5.21
C GLY A 98 -16.71 -11.40 4.49
N ILE A 99 -15.75 -11.49 3.55
CA ILE A 99 -15.41 -12.72 2.85
C ILE A 99 -14.96 -13.80 3.84
N GLN A 100 -14.03 -13.45 4.75
CA GLN A 100 -13.50 -14.38 5.73
C GLN A 100 -14.59 -14.87 6.70
N LYS A 101 -15.41 -13.97 7.22
CA LYS A 101 -16.50 -14.32 8.12
C LYS A 101 -17.45 -15.33 7.49
N ARG A 102 -17.97 -15.03 6.29
CA ARG A 102 -18.87 -15.93 5.56
C ARG A 102 -18.25 -17.31 5.30
N TYR A 103 -16.98 -17.32 4.90
CA TYR A 103 -16.28 -18.58 4.66
C TYR A 103 -16.14 -19.41 5.95
N PHE A 104 -15.60 -18.84 7.01
CA PHE A 104 -15.37 -19.58 8.27
C PHE A 104 -16.68 -20.03 8.91
N GLU A 105 -17.75 -19.26 8.84
CA GLU A 105 -19.07 -19.69 9.26
C GLU A 105 -19.56 -20.91 8.44
N ALA A 106 -19.38 -20.89 7.13
CA ALA A 106 -19.77 -22.00 6.24
C ALA A 106 -18.99 -23.30 6.51
N VAL A 107 -17.72 -23.19 6.92
CA VAL A 107 -16.86 -24.35 7.17
C VAL A 107 -16.71 -24.71 8.65
N SER A 108 -17.48 -24.09 9.54
CA SER A 108 -17.45 -24.30 11.00
C SER A 108 -17.72 -25.74 11.45
N ARG A 109 -18.26 -26.58 10.58
CA ARG A 109 -18.51 -28.02 10.83
C ARG A 109 -17.37 -28.94 10.33
N ARG A 110 -16.34 -28.39 9.71
CA ARG A 110 -15.16 -29.18 9.28
C ARG A 110 -14.34 -29.60 10.48
N LYS A 111 -13.63 -30.72 10.37
CA LYS A 111 -12.76 -31.21 11.47
C LYS A 111 -11.44 -30.46 11.54
N VAL A 112 -10.89 -30.09 10.40
CA VAL A 112 -9.57 -29.44 10.26
C VAL A 112 -9.66 -28.30 9.24
N LEU A 113 -9.07 -27.18 9.55
CA LEU A 113 -8.88 -26.04 8.65
C LEU A 113 -7.41 -25.64 8.61
N GLU A 114 -6.88 -25.48 7.40
CA GLU A 114 -5.54 -24.89 7.18
C GLU A 114 -5.72 -23.42 6.86
N VAL A 115 -5.10 -22.55 7.64
CA VAL A 115 -5.20 -21.08 7.48
C VAL A 115 -3.83 -20.44 7.44
N ASP A 116 -3.69 -19.40 6.64
CA ASP A 116 -2.51 -18.53 6.64
C ASP A 116 -2.77 -17.35 7.57
N GLU A 117 -2.08 -17.34 8.70
CA GLU A 117 -2.26 -16.33 9.76
C GLU A 117 -1.95 -14.92 9.26
N ASN A 118 -1.05 -14.76 8.29
CA ASN A 118 -0.68 -13.47 7.73
C ASN A 118 -1.83 -12.80 6.96
N ILE A 119 -2.74 -13.62 6.41
CA ILE A 119 -3.86 -13.13 5.60
C ILE A 119 -5.11 -12.86 6.45
N LEU A 120 -5.19 -13.46 7.64
CA LEU A 120 -6.38 -13.34 8.49
C LEU A 120 -6.68 -11.90 8.90
N LEU A 121 -7.97 -11.57 8.85
CA LEU A 121 -8.58 -10.32 9.31
C LEU A 121 -9.59 -10.55 10.44
N VAL A 122 -9.93 -11.82 10.71
CA VAL A 122 -10.90 -12.24 11.72
C VAL A 122 -10.29 -13.26 12.66
N ASN A 123 -10.83 -13.37 13.85
CA ASN A 123 -10.43 -14.42 14.79
C ASN A 123 -11.16 -15.72 14.45
N VAL A 124 -10.45 -16.64 13.79
CA VAL A 124 -11.02 -17.91 13.31
C VAL A 124 -11.45 -18.81 14.48
N ALA A 125 -10.74 -18.78 15.62
CA ALA A 125 -11.09 -19.58 16.78
C ALA A 125 -12.47 -19.22 17.37
N LEU A 126 -12.88 -17.96 17.26
CA LEU A 126 -14.22 -17.51 17.67
C LEU A 126 -15.33 -17.96 16.69
N LEU A 127 -15.02 -18.04 15.40
CA LEU A 127 -15.98 -18.44 14.36
C LEU A 127 -16.08 -19.97 14.22
N CYS A 128 -15.01 -20.68 14.55
CA CYS A 128 -14.87 -22.12 14.39
C CYS A 128 -14.37 -22.78 15.70
N PRO A 129 -15.11 -22.73 16.82
CA PRO A 129 -14.60 -23.15 18.13
C PRO A 129 -14.31 -24.66 18.23
N ASN A 130 -14.90 -25.49 17.35
CA ASN A 130 -14.77 -26.95 17.37
C ASN A 130 -13.88 -27.50 16.24
N VAL A 131 -13.09 -26.64 15.59
CA VAL A 131 -12.28 -26.98 14.43
C VAL A 131 -10.80 -26.96 14.81
N ASP A 132 -10.05 -28.00 14.42
CA ASP A 132 -8.59 -28.02 14.53
C ASP A 132 -7.99 -27.06 13.48
N ILE A 133 -7.50 -25.90 13.94
CA ILE A 133 -6.93 -24.87 13.09
C ILE A 133 -5.43 -25.11 12.96
N ARG A 134 -4.96 -25.38 11.76
CA ARG A 134 -3.54 -25.56 11.46
C ARG A 134 -3.00 -24.36 10.69
N ALA A 135 -1.90 -23.81 11.17
CA ALA A 135 -1.19 -22.76 10.46
C ALA A 135 -0.60 -23.31 9.16
N LYS A 136 -0.96 -22.71 8.04
CA LYS A 136 -0.37 -22.97 6.74
C LYS A 136 0.70 -21.90 6.48
N ASN A 137 1.99 -22.23 6.72
CA ASN A 137 3.10 -21.35 6.31
C ASN A 137 3.23 -21.38 4.79
N VAL A 138 2.41 -20.61 4.10
CA VAL A 138 2.60 -20.34 2.67
C VAL A 138 3.52 -19.13 2.57
N ASN A 139 4.79 -19.35 2.24
CA ASN A 139 5.69 -18.28 1.82
C ASN A 139 5.21 -17.76 0.45
N ILE A 140 4.21 -16.87 0.45
CA ILE A 140 3.69 -16.22 -0.77
C ILE A 140 4.80 -15.41 -1.45
N PHE A 141 5.76 -14.90 -0.68
CA PHE A 141 6.93 -14.16 -1.19
C PHE A 141 7.95 -15.03 -1.96
N SER A 142 7.99 -16.35 -1.73
CA SER A 142 9.02 -17.21 -2.34
C SER A 142 8.75 -17.54 -3.80
N LYS A 143 7.52 -17.39 -4.28
CA LYS A 143 7.16 -17.70 -5.68
C LYS A 143 7.37 -16.54 -6.65
N ASN A 144 7.34 -15.29 -6.16
CA ASN A 144 7.48 -14.12 -7.01
C ASN A 144 8.95 -13.70 -7.24
N ALA A 145 9.90 -14.23 -6.45
CA ALA A 145 11.33 -13.98 -6.66
C ALA A 145 11.94 -14.77 -7.84
N ASN A 146 11.28 -15.84 -8.30
CA ASN A 146 11.84 -16.74 -9.33
C ASN A 146 11.34 -16.47 -10.77
N ILE A 147 10.50 -15.46 -11.00
CA ILE A 147 9.96 -15.17 -12.34
C ILE A 147 10.68 -13.98 -13.01
N SER A 148 11.53 -13.26 -12.27
CA SER A 148 12.33 -12.15 -12.82
C SER A 148 13.69 -12.57 -13.40
N GLU A 149 14.10 -13.85 -13.31
CA GLU A 149 15.45 -14.31 -13.69
C GLU A 149 15.54 -15.15 -14.96
N GLN A 150 14.49 -15.26 -15.78
CA GLN A 150 14.59 -16.02 -17.03
C GLN A 150 14.50 -15.16 -18.30
N SER A 151 15.17 -14.02 -18.33
CA SER A 151 15.45 -13.34 -19.59
C SER A 151 16.72 -12.50 -19.48
N LYS A 152 17.87 -13.15 -19.38
CA LYS A 152 19.16 -12.73 -19.94
C LYS A 152 20.25 -13.70 -19.49
N VAL A 153 20.51 -14.67 -20.31
CA VAL A 153 21.82 -15.34 -20.38
C VAL A 153 22.52 -14.75 -21.58
N GLU A 154 23.61 -14.13 -21.30
CA GLU A 154 24.93 -14.02 -21.90
C GLU A 154 25.50 -12.62 -21.62
N GLU A 155 26.52 -12.51 -20.96
CA GLU A 155 27.92 -12.69 -21.00
C GLU A 155 28.64 -11.74 -20.03
N SER A 156 29.57 -12.29 -19.31
CA SER A 156 30.86 -11.79 -18.83
C SER A 156 31.06 -11.57 -17.34
N ARG A 157 31.74 -12.59 -16.80
CA ARG A 157 32.87 -12.61 -15.83
C ARG A 157 33.27 -11.34 -15.07
N VAL A 158 33.38 -11.60 -13.74
CA VAL A 158 34.46 -11.22 -12.79
C VAL A 158 34.21 -10.04 -11.86
N LYS A 159 34.16 -10.42 -10.60
CA LYS A 159 34.67 -9.90 -9.31
C LYS A 159 33.65 -9.45 -8.27
N GLU A 160 33.68 -10.30 -7.21
CA GLU A 160 33.53 -10.03 -5.76
C GLU A 160 33.18 -8.61 -5.32
N SER A 161 32.09 -8.45 -4.61
CA SER A 161 31.99 -8.25 -3.15
C SER A 161 30.78 -7.44 -2.75
N LYS A 162 30.15 -7.86 -1.66
CA LYS A 162 29.24 -7.13 -0.75
C LYS A 162 27.76 -7.06 -1.10
N GLU A 163 27.01 -7.73 -0.24
CA GLU A 163 25.60 -7.61 0.12
C GLU A 163 24.91 -6.31 -0.34
N GLU A 164 23.98 -6.40 -1.28
CA GLU A 164 23.02 -5.32 -1.56
C GLU A 164 21.60 -5.78 -1.22
N LYS A 165 21.06 -5.14 -0.19
CA LYS A 165 19.62 -5.05 0.11
C LYS A 165 18.88 -4.40 -1.07
N PRO A 166 17.58 -4.67 -1.28
CA PRO A 166 16.81 -4.08 -2.38
C PRO A 166 16.87 -2.54 -2.26
N ARG A 167 17.18 -1.88 -3.37
CA ARG A 167 17.29 -0.40 -3.45
C ARG A 167 15.90 0.22 -3.27
N VAL A 168 15.56 0.52 -2.04
CA VAL A 168 14.68 1.64 -1.73
C VAL A 168 15.43 2.88 -2.21
N SER A 169 14.82 3.73 -3.02
CA SER A 169 15.44 5.01 -3.42
C SER A 169 15.92 5.71 -2.14
N ALA A 170 17.12 6.30 -2.15
CA ALA A 170 17.64 7.01 -0.98
C ALA A 170 16.68 8.12 -0.52
N LEU A 171 15.90 8.68 -1.45
CA LEU A 171 14.83 9.63 -1.18
C LEU A 171 13.64 8.99 -0.43
N ASP A 172 13.24 7.78 -0.82
CA ASP A 172 12.15 7.05 -0.13
C ASP A 172 12.54 6.68 1.31
N ALA A 173 13.81 6.32 1.53
CA ALA A 173 14.32 6.08 2.87
C ALA A 173 14.26 7.35 3.74
N ALA A 174 14.71 8.50 3.22
CA ALA A 174 14.65 9.77 3.94
C ALA A 174 13.21 10.24 4.20
N LEU A 175 12.26 9.97 3.29
CA LEU A 175 10.83 10.24 3.49
C LEU A 175 10.24 9.36 4.59
N ASN A 176 10.61 8.09 4.65
CA ASN A 176 10.18 7.19 5.71
C ASN A 176 10.72 7.62 7.07
N ASP A 177 11.99 8.02 7.15
CA ASP A 177 12.59 8.53 8.38
C ASP A 177 11.90 9.81 8.88
N PHE A 178 11.53 10.70 7.95
CA PHE A 178 10.74 11.90 8.26
C PHE A 178 9.34 11.54 8.77
N ALA A 179 8.67 10.56 8.15
CA ALA A 179 7.36 10.09 8.58
C ALA A 179 7.43 9.43 9.97
N GLU A 180 8.47 8.65 10.26
CA GLU A 180 8.68 8.05 11.58
C GLU A 180 8.95 9.11 12.67
N MET A 181 9.75 10.11 12.37
CA MET A 181 9.99 11.24 13.28
C MET A 181 8.66 11.93 13.62
N ARG A 182 7.82 12.22 12.63
CA ARG A 182 6.49 12.82 12.80
C ARG A 182 5.56 11.95 13.65
N LYS A 183 5.62 10.61 13.48
CA LYS A 183 4.88 9.64 14.29
C LYS A 183 5.31 9.67 15.76
N LYS A 184 6.63 9.73 16.01
CA LYS A 184 7.19 9.87 17.38
C LYS A 184 6.78 11.19 18.05
N MET A 185 6.60 12.26 17.29
CA MET A 185 6.09 13.55 17.77
C MET A 185 4.56 13.56 17.97
N ARG A 186 3.87 12.45 17.85
CA ARG A 186 2.40 12.33 17.93
C ARG A 186 1.64 13.19 16.90
N LYS A 187 2.27 13.49 15.76
CA LYS A 187 1.69 14.23 14.63
C LYS A 187 1.98 13.49 13.32
N PRO A 188 1.39 12.30 13.12
CA PRO A 188 1.66 11.48 11.94
C PRO A 188 1.35 12.23 10.65
N LEU A 189 2.11 11.93 9.60
CA LEU A 189 1.82 12.40 8.25
C LEU A 189 0.56 11.66 7.75
N THR A 190 -0.43 12.44 7.32
CA THR A 190 -1.56 11.91 6.53
C THR A 190 -1.16 11.82 5.06
N ASP A 191 -1.86 11.01 4.26
CA ASP A 191 -1.57 10.87 2.82
C ASP A 191 -1.57 12.22 2.09
N ARG A 192 -2.50 13.10 2.46
CA ARG A 192 -2.55 14.47 1.93
C ARG A 192 -1.34 15.30 2.35
N ALA A 193 -0.90 15.18 3.60
CA ALA A 193 0.28 15.90 4.10
C ALA A 193 1.56 15.39 3.42
N LEU A 194 1.65 14.08 3.13
CA LEU A 194 2.75 13.48 2.38
C LEU A 194 2.80 14.05 0.94
N ALA A 195 1.66 14.09 0.26
CA ALA A 195 1.57 14.65 -1.10
C ALA A 195 1.98 16.14 -1.14
N LEU A 196 1.57 16.92 -0.14
CA LEU A 196 1.98 18.33 -0.02
C LEU A 196 3.48 18.47 0.27
N THR A 197 4.04 17.63 1.13
CA THR A 197 5.47 17.60 1.44
C THR A 197 6.31 17.28 0.19
N LEU A 198 5.89 16.30 -0.61
CA LEU A 198 6.53 15.97 -1.89
C LEU A 198 6.45 17.13 -2.88
N SER A 199 5.30 17.79 -2.98
CA SER A 199 5.13 18.98 -3.85
C SER A 199 6.02 20.14 -3.42
N GLU A 200 6.18 20.37 -2.11
CA GLU A 200 7.09 21.40 -1.60
C GLU A 200 8.56 21.04 -1.82
N LEU A 201 8.95 19.77 -1.64
CA LEU A 201 10.30 19.29 -1.96
C LEU A 201 10.64 19.48 -3.43
N GLU A 202 9.68 19.22 -4.33
CA GLU A 202 9.88 19.44 -5.77
C GLU A 202 10.04 20.92 -6.11
N LYS A 203 9.36 21.84 -5.42
CA LYS A 203 9.54 23.28 -5.58
C LYS A 203 10.89 23.78 -5.05
N LEU A 204 11.35 23.21 -3.91
CA LEU A 204 12.58 23.62 -3.26
C LEU A 204 13.84 23.06 -3.95
N ALA A 205 13.74 21.89 -4.56
CA ALA A 205 14.84 21.19 -5.24
C ALA A 205 14.34 20.44 -6.49
N PRO A 206 13.98 21.14 -7.58
CA PRO A 206 13.44 20.51 -8.77
C PRO A 206 14.45 19.53 -9.38
N GLY A 207 14.08 18.23 -9.49
CA GLY A 207 14.90 17.22 -10.14
C GLY A 207 16.21 16.83 -9.41
N ASP A 208 16.47 17.36 -8.20
CA ASP A 208 17.68 17.11 -7.42
C ASP A 208 17.34 16.31 -6.14
N ASP A 209 17.45 14.98 -6.23
CA ASP A 209 17.10 14.09 -5.13
C ASP A 209 18.07 14.20 -3.95
N GLU A 210 19.35 14.54 -4.20
CA GLU A 210 20.32 14.73 -3.11
C GLU A 210 19.97 15.94 -2.24
N LYS A 211 19.56 17.06 -2.87
CA LYS A 211 19.08 18.23 -2.13
C LYS A 211 17.76 17.96 -1.40
N LYS A 212 16.84 17.20 -2.00
CA LYS A 212 15.59 16.78 -1.33
C LYS A 212 15.89 15.98 -0.07
N ILE A 213 16.84 15.05 -0.11
CA ILE A 213 17.31 14.26 1.04
C ILE A 213 17.93 15.18 2.09
N ALA A 214 18.76 16.12 1.70
CA ALA A 214 19.37 17.08 2.63
C ALA A 214 18.33 17.96 3.36
N ILE A 215 17.29 18.42 2.65
CA ILE A 215 16.16 19.17 3.20
C ILE A 215 15.37 18.31 4.22
N LEU A 216 15.11 17.05 3.91
CA LEU A 216 14.43 16.12 4.82
C LEU A 216 15.27 15.88 6.08
N ASN A 217 16.57 15.61 5.93
CA ASN A 217 17.49 15.40 7.04
C ASN A 217 17.59 16.64 7.94
N GLN A 218 17.65 17.84 7.36
CA GLN A 218 17.59 19.09 8.13
C GLN A 218 16.31 19.18 8.97
N SER A 219 15.16 18.81 8.39
CA SER A 219 13.87 18.85 9.07
C SER A 219 13.79 17.80 10.19
N ILE A 220 14.36 16.61 9.98
CA ILE A 220 14.44 15.54 10.99
C ILE A 220 15.32 15.99 12.17
N GLN A 221 16.53 16.50 11.91
CA GLN A 221 17.46 16.96 12.95
C GLN A 221 16.87 18.06 13.84
N ARG A 222 16.06 18.93 13.24
CA ARG A 222 15.46 20.08 13.95
C ARG A 222 14.07 19.79 14.50
N GLY A 223 13.52 18.60 14.26
CA GLY A 223 12.17 18.22 14.68
C GLY A 223 11.06 19.07 14.04
N TRP A 224 11.27 19.53 12.82
CA TRP A 224 10.27 20.35 12.13
C TRP A 224 9.12 19.53 11.56
N GLN A 225 7.93 20.14 11.52
CA GLN A 225 6.75 19.48 10.98
C GLN A 225 6.59 19.63 9.46
N GLY A 226 7.41 20.47 8.84
CA GLY A 226 7.41 20.74 7.40
C GLY A 226 8.83 20.71 6.85
N VAL A 227 8.96 20.91 5.53
CA VAL A 227 10.22 21.01 4.81
C VAL A 227 10.50 22.47 4.49
N PHE A 228 11.77 22.87 4.61
CA PHE A 228 12.22 24.26 4.43
C PHE A 228 13.53 24.28 3.64
N PRO A 229 13.82 25.37 2.91
CA PRO A 229 15.07 25.46 2.15
C PRO A 229 16.28 25.27 3.06
N LEU A 230 17.35 24.70 2.51
CA LEU A 230 18.62 24.56 3.21
C LEU A 230 19.14 25.94 3.63
N LYS A 231 19.57 26.08 4.89
CA LYS A 231 20.29 27.29 5.30
C LYS A 231 21.68 27.25 4.66
N ASP A 232 21.92 28.12 3.71
CA ASP A 232 23.27 28.39 3.24
C ASP A 232 24.12 28.89 4.41
N GLU A 233 25.20 28.19 4.75
CA GLU A 233 26.14 28.59 5.78
C GLU A 233 27.01 29.81 5.40
N HIS A 234 26.74 30.43 4.28
CA HIS A 234 27.44 31.62 3.81
C HIS A 234 26.48 32.75 3.45
N LYS A 235 25.95 33.43 4.48
CA LYS A 235 25.71 34.88 4.50
C LYS A 235 25.37 35.31 5.92
N GLN A 236 26.38 35.50 6.74
CA GLN A 236 26.34 36.51 7.77
C GLN A 236 26.28 37.88 7.08
N THR A 237 25.08 38.39 6.87
CA THR A 237 24.88 39.81 6.72
C THR A 237 24.15 40.30 7.96
N SER A 238 24.94 40.91 8.84
CA SER A 238 24.48 41.78 9.90
C SER A 238 23.42 42.73 9.38
N ARG A 239 22.19 42.61 9.89
CA ARG A 239 21.17 43.65 9.80
C ARG A 239 20.63 43.90 11.20
N PHE A 240 21.47 44.52 12.01
CA PHE A 240 21.05 45.46 13.02
C PHE A 240 21.61 46.80 12.58
N ALA A 241 20.91 47.49 11.72
CA ALA A 241 21.04 48.93 11.60
C ALA A 241 20.21 49.52 12.75
N THR A 242 20.85 49.98 13.79
CA THR A 242 20.29 50.89 14.77
C THR A 242 19.85 52.15 14.01
N PRO A 243 18.63 52.71 14.24
CA PRO A 243 18.29 54.00 13.72
C PRO A 243 19.20 55.06 14.38
N ASP A 244 19.85 55.87 13.54
CA ASP A 244 20.63 57.00 13.96
C ASP A 244 19.65 58.08 14.44
N TYR A 245 19.63 58.38 15.76
CA TYR A 245 18.76 59.31 16.42
C TYR A 245 19.35 60.72 16.47
N ASP A 246 20.51 60.99 15.84
CA ASP A 246 21.24 62.27 15.93
C ASP A 246 20.95 63.24 14.75
N ALA A 247 19.89 63.05 13.95
CA ALA A 247 19.55 63.94 12.84
C ALA A 247 18.21 64.67 13.07
N MET A 248 17.94 65.20 14.29
CA MET A 248 16.77 66.04 14.57
C MET A 248 17.10 67.22 15.49
N GLU A 249 18.17 67.93 15.20
CA GLU A 249 18.35 69.33 15.63
C GLU A 249 18.66 70.11 14.37
N ASP A 250 17.66 70.84 13.84
CA ASP A 250 17.70 72.10 13.14
C ASP A 250 16.38 72.30 12.33
N LEU A 251 15.37 72.82 13.07
CA LEU A 251 14.26 73.54 12.41
C LEU A 251 14.24 74.97 13.01
N PRO A 252 14.50 76.02 12.21
CA PRO A 252 14.36 77.40 12.66
C PRO A 252 12.90 77.82 12.82
N CYS A 253 12.67 78.73 13.73
CA CYS A 253 11.41 79.43 14.13
C CYS A 253 10.57 79.94 12.97
#